data_be8a5301b0ffff3b570fdd1a715b31bc
#
_entry.id   be8a5301b0ffff3b570fdd1a715b31bc
#
_cell.length_a   1.000
_cell.length_b   1.000
_cell.length_c   1.000
_cell.angle_alpha   90.00
_cell.angle_beta   90.00
_cell.angle_gamma   90.00
#
_symmetry.space_group_name_H-M   'P 1'
#
loop_
_entity.id
_entity.type
_entity.pdbx_description
1 polymer ?
#
loop_
_entity_poly.entity_id
_entity_poly.type
_entity_poly.pdbx_seq_one_letter_code
_entity_poly.pdbx_strand_id
1 'polypeptide(L)'
;IIISQGDRADFVYNMSSGVAEVLVDDVNVGRIGDGEIFGAMAALTYTDRSATVRAKTTCSIVKVPREQFTELIKNNPATIHSLLIDMAHSIVNLNEQLVGLQGNRREHYHEG
;
A
#
# COMPACT_ATOMS: atom_id res chain seq x y z
N ILE A 1 -7.86 -11.28 8.37
CA ILE A 1 -6.83 -10.87 7.39
C ILE A 1 -7.49 -10.54 6.08
N ILE A 2 -7.17 -9.37 5.56
CA ILE A 2 -7.69 -8.91 4.26
C ILE A 2 -6.73 -9.32 3.15
N ILE A 3 -5.43 -9.11 3.36
CA ILE A 3 -4.36 -9.46 2.44
C ILE A 3 -3.29 -10.19 3.22
N SER A 4 -2.74 -11.26 2.65
CA SER A 4 -1.64 -12.00 3.26
C SER A 4 -0.34 -11.74 2.50
N GLN A 5 0.72 -11.46 3.23
CA GLN A 5 2.05 -11.29 2.67
C GLN A 5 2.43 -12.54 1.85
N GLY A 6 2.96 -12.33 0.67
CA GLY A 6 3.35 -13.41 -0.23
C GLY A 6 2.26 -13.89 -1.19
N ASP A 7 1.01 -13.47 -0.99
CA ASP A 7 -0.09 -13.85 -1.87
C ASP A 7 -0.03 -13.11 -3.21
N ARG A 8 -0.73 -13.67 -4.20
CA ARG A 8 -0.93 -13.01 -5.47
C ARG A 8 -1.76 -11.75 -5.31
N ALA A 9 -1.41 -10.73 -6.09
CA ALA A 9 -2.08 -9.44 -6.05
C ALA A 9 -3.02 -9.28 -7.25
N ASP A 10 -4.24 -9.81 -7.15
CA ASP A 10 -5.22 -9.77 -8.22
C ASP A 10 -6.25 -8.65 -8.07
N PHE A 11 -6.27 -7.98 -6.93
CA PHE A 11 -7.28 -6.97 -6.60
C PHE A 11 -6.66 -5.74 -5.99
N VAL A 12 -7.36 -4.62 -6.16
CA VAL A 12 -7.09 -3.36 -5.46
C VAL A 12 -8.26 -3.12 -4.51
N TYR A 13 -8.01 -2.52 -3.38
CA TYR A 13 -9.00 -2.36 -2.33
C TYR A 13 -9.23 -0.90 -1.99
N ASN A 14 -10.46 -0.56 -1.64
CA ASN A 14 -10.80 0.75 -1.08
C ASN A 14 -11.43 0.54 0.30
N MET A 15 -10.88 1.19 1.31
CA MET A 15 -11.43 1.15 2.66
C MET A 15 -12.59 2.13 2.76
N SER A 16 -13.83 1.62 2.68
CA SER A 16 -15.01 2.48 2.83
C SER A 16 -15.15 2.96 4.25
N SER A 17 -14.95 2.07 5.22
CA SER A 17 -14.95 2.44 6.65
C SER A 17 -14.17 1.41 7.44
N GLY A 18 -13.55 1.85 8.53
CA GLY A 18 -12.79 1.01 9.43
C GLY A 18 -11.30 1.30 9.40
N VAL A 19 -10.56 0.54 10.19
CA VAL A 19 -9.11 0.66 10.31
C VAL A 19 -8.49 -0.72 10.20
N ALA A 20 -7.44 -0.81 9.40
CA ALA A 20 -6.61 -2.00 9.27
C ALA A 20 -5.16 -1.66 9.59
N GLU A 21 -4.41 -2.65 10.02
CA GLU A 21 -2.97 -2.49 10.23
C GLU A 21 -2.20 -3.23 9.14
N VAL A 22 -1.01 -2.71 8.85
CA VAL A 22 -0.12 -3.26 7.84
C VAL A 22 1.07 -3.89 8.53
N LEU A 23 1.34 -5.16 8.22
CA LEU A 23 2.38 -5.94 8.86
C LEU A 23 3.34 -6.50 7.81
N VAL A 24 4.63 -6.35 8.08
CA VAL A 24 5.69 -7.00 7.29
C VAL A 24 6.46 -7.88 8.25
N ASP A 25 6.49 -9.18 7.97
CA ASP A 25 7.13 -10.17 8.83
C ASP A 25 6.65 -10.04 10.28
N ASP A 26 5.33 -9.87 10.43
CA ASP A 26 4.62 -9.71 11.71
C ASP A 26 4.94 -8.42 12.48
N VAL A 27 5.64 -7.48 11.86
CA VAL A 27 5.93 -6.19 12.45
C VAL A 27 4.98 -5.14 11.86
N ASN A 28 4.29 -4.41 12.73
CA ASN A 28 3.38 -3.35 12.30
C ASN A 28 4.18 -2.19 11.71
N VAL A 29 3.94 -1.89 10.44
CA VAL A 29 4.63 -0.82 9.72
C VAL A 29 3.70 0.30 9.29
N GLY A 30 2.40 0.19 9.55
CA GLY A 30 1.47 1.25 9.16
C GLY A 30 0.03 0.86 9.42
N ARG A 31 -0.87 1.76 9.00
CA ARG A 31 -2.31 1.56 9.14
C ARG A 31 -3.02 2.15 7.93
N ILE A 32 -4.23 1.65 7.70
CA ILE A 32 -5.11 2.08 6.61
C ILE A 32 -6.43 2.50 7.24
N GLY A 33 -6.91 3.67 6.88
CA GLY A 33 -8.16 4.22 7.41
C GLY A 33 -9.19 4.49 6.34
N ASP A 34 -10.29 5.16 6.73
CA ASP A 34 -11.42 5.44 5.86
C ASP A 34 -10.99 6.16 4.58
N GLY A 35 -11.52 5.70 3.45
CA GLY A 35 -11.31 6.33 2.16
C GLY A 35 -10.00 5.98 1.46
N GLU A 36 -9.11 5.26 2.11
CA GLU A 36 -7.82 4.95 1.53
C GLU A 36 -7.90 3.78 0.55
N ILE A 37 -7.12 3.90 -0.54
CA ILE A 37 -6.91 2.82 -1.50
C ILE A 37 -5.67 2.06 -1.06
N PHE A 38 -5.72 0.75 -1.06
CA PHE A 38 -4.57 -0.07 -0.70
C PHE A 38 -4.47 -1.32 -1.57
N GLY A 39 -3.29 -1.91 -1.57
CA GLY A 39 -3.02 -3.10 -2.37
C GLY A 39 -2.81 -2.79 -3.85
N ALA A 40 -2.68 -1.52 -4.24
CA ALA A 40 -2.57 -1.14 -5.64
C ALA A 40 -1.18 -1.41 -6.22
N MET A 41 -0.12 -1.16 -5.46
CA MET A 41 1.23 -1.27 -5.99
C MET A 41 1.54 -2.67 -6.49
N ALA A 42 1.30 -3.68 -5.66
CA ALA A 42 1.57 -5.07 -6.05
C ALA A 42 0.69 -5.50 -7.22
N ALA A 43 -0.57 -5.08 -7.24
CA ALA A 43 -1.49 -5.41 -8.32
C ALA A 43 -1.04 -4.78 -9.65
N LEU A 44 -0.60 -3.52 -9.63
CA LEU A 44 -0.20 -2.81 -10.83
C LEU A 44 1.17 -3.24 -11.36
N THR A 45 2.05 -3.71 -10.49
CA THR A 45 3.39 -4.17 -10.87
C THR A 45 3.48 -5.68 -11.06
N TYR A 46 2.39 -6.39 -10.88
CA TYR A 46 2.34 -7.86 -11.02
C TYR A 46 3.32 -8.57 -10.09
N THR A 47 3.47 -8.04 -8.88
CA THR A 47 4.31 -8.63 -7.84
C THR A 47 3.45 -9.25 -6.76
N ASP A 48 4.04 -10.12 -5.94
CA ASP A 48 3.34 -10.67 -4.79
C ASP A 48 3.19 -9.61 -3.69
N ARG A 49 2.23 -9.84 -2.80
CA ARG A 49 1.97 -8.94 -1.69
C ARG A 49 3.19 -8.81 -0.80
N SER A 50 3.63 -7.58 -0.58
CA SER A 50 4.80 -7.29 0.27
C SER A 50 4.45 -7.22 1.75
N ALA A 51 3.17 -7.20 2.10
CA ALA A 51 2.71 -7.02 3.47
C ALA A 51 1.40 -7.75 3.70
N THR A 52 1.12 -8.02 4.98
CA THR A 52 -0.19 -8.49 5.44
C THR A 52 -1.00 -7.30 5.86
N VAL A 53 -2.27 -7.25 5.47
CA VAL A 53 -3.22 -6.24 5.93
C VAL A 53 -4.29 -6.94 6.76
N ARG A 54 -4.40 -6.53 8.01
CA ARG A 54 -5.30 -7.16 8.98
C ARG A 54 -6.27 -6.14 9.55
N ALA A 55 -7.56 -6.45 9.52
CA ALA A 55 -8.57 -5.58 10.09
C ALA A 55 -8.34 -5.41 11.59
N LYS A 56 -8.26 -4.17 12.03
CA LYS A 56 -8.15 -3.82 13.44
C LYS A 56 -9.52 -3.56 14.05
N THR A 57 -10.42 -3.03 13.25
CA THR A 57 -11.83 -2.83 13.60
C THR A 57 -12.68 -3.53 12.54
N THR A 58 -13.99 -3.48 12.68
CA THR A 58 -14.87 -3.92 11.60
C THR A 58 -14.64 -3.03 10.38
N CYS A 59 -14.32 -3.65 9.25
CA CYS A 59 -14.00 -2.94 8.02
C CYS A 59 -15.02 -3.23 6.93
N SER A 60 -15.42 -2.17 6.22
CA SER A 60 -16.21 -2.28 5.00
C SER A 60 -15.28 -1.93 3.84
N ILE A 61 -15.13 -2.87 2.90
CA ILE A 61 -14.09 -2.78 1.87
C ILE A 61 -14.70 -3.04 0.50
N VAL A 62 -14.33 -2.20 -0.47
CA VAL A 62 -14.66 -2.44 -1.88
C VAL A 62 -13.45 -3.10 -2.53
N LYS A 63 -13.68 -4.23 -3.18
CA LYS A 63 -12.67 -5.05 -3.82
C LYS A 63 -12.82 -4.91 -5.33
N VAL A 64 -11.79 -4.43 -6.00
CA VAL A 64 -11.80 -4.14 -7.43
C VAL A 64 -10.79 -5.02 -8.14
N PRO A 65 -11.18 -5.81 -9.15
CA PRO A 65 -10.23 -6.57 -9.94
C PRO A 65 -9.19 -5.66 -10.57
N ARG A 66 -7.95 -6.13 -10.66
CA ARG A 66 -6.82 -5.36 -11.19
C ARG A 66 -7.11 -4.77 -12.56
N GLU A 67 -7.70 -5.55 -13.45
CA GLU A 67 -8.01 -5.10 -14.81
C GLU A 67 -9.01 -3.95 -14.81
N GLN A 68 -10.02 -4.04 -13.98
CA GLN A 68 -11.03 -3.00 -13.86
C GLN A 68 -10.42 -1.74 -13.24
N PHE A 69 -9.55 -1.88 -12.27
CA PHE A 69 -8.86 -0.75 -11.67
C PHE A 69 -7.98 -0.03 -12.69
N THR A 70 -7.29 -0.78 -13.54
CA THR A 70 -6.46 -0.22 -14.61
C THR A 70 -7.31 0.63 -15.56
N GLU A 71 -8.49 0.16 -15.92
CA GLU A 71 -9.40 0.93 -16.78
C GLU A 71 -9.89 2.21 -16.08
N LEU A 72 -10.19 2.13 -14.79
CA LEU A 72 -10.60 3.31 -14.03
C LEU A 72 -9.50 4.37 -14.02
N ILE A 73 -8.25 3.96 -13.84
CA ILE A 73 -7.12 4.89 -13.85
C ILE A 73 -7.00 5.59 -15.20
N LYS A 74 -7.11 4.84 -16.30
CA LYS A 74 -6.98 5.40 -17.64
C LYS A 74 -8.00 6.47 -17.93
N ASN A 75 -9.20 6.32 -17.37
CA ASN A 75 -10.33 7.20 -17.67
C ASN A 75 -10.51 8.33 -16.66
N ASN A 76 -9.73 8.35 -15.59
CA ASN A 76 -9.90 9.31 -14.49
C ASN A 76 -8.57 9.87 -14.01
N PRO A 77 -8.07 10.96 -14.63
CA PRO A 77 -6.79 11.55 -14.24
C PRO A 77 -6.71 11.94 -12.75
N ALA A 78 -7.83 12.37 -12.17
CA ALA A 78 -7.86 12.71 -10.74
C ALA A 78 -7.59 11.51 -9.85
N THR A 79 -8.06 10.32 -10.25
CA THR A 79 -7.79 9.08 -9.54
C THR A 79 -6.30 8.74 -9.61
N ILE A 80 -5.68 8.95 -10.75
CA ILE A 80 -4.23 8.74 -10.91
C ILE A 80 -3.48 9.63 -9.94
N HIS A 81 -3.85 10.90 -9.87
CA HIS A 81 -3.19 11.87 -9.00
C HIS A 81 -3.27 11.44 -7.53
N SER A 82 -4.46 11.09 -7.06
CA SER A 82 -4.67 10.62 -5.69
C SER A 82 -3.86 9.37 -5.39
N LEU A 83 -3.84 8.43 -6.32
CA LEU A 83 -3.09 7.18 -6.16
C LEU A 83 -1.59 7.44 -6.07
N LEU A 84 -1.06 8.34 -6.89
CA LEU A 84 0.36 8.70 -6.86
C LEU A 84 0.74 9.33 -5.52
N ILE A 85 -0.12 10.17 -4.96
CA ILE A 85 0.13 10.77 -3.65
C ILE A 85 0.18 9.70 -2.57
N ASP A 86 -0.78 8.78 -2.57
CA ASP A 86 -0.83 7.70 -1.59
C ASP A 86 0.40 6.79 -1.69
N MET A 87 0.82 6.48 -2.91
CA MET A 87 2.02 5.67 -3.14
C MET A 87 3.28 6.39 -2.69
N ALA A 88 3.36 7.69 -2.92
CA ALA A 88 4.49 8.50 -2.48
C ALA A 88 4.60 8.52 -0.95
N HIS A 89 3.48 8.66 -0.25
CA HIS A 89 3.45 8.59 1.21
C HIS A 89 3.94 7.23 1.73
N SER A 90 3.52 6.16 1.09
CA SER A 90 3.97 4.81 1.46
C SER A 90 5.47 4.64 1.28
N ILE A 91 6.02 5.18 0.20
CA ILE A 91 7.46 5.12 -0.07
C ILE A 91 8.22 5.91 0.98
N VAL A 92 7.76 7.11 1.34
CA VAL A 92 8.40 7.95 2.35
C VAL A 92 8.42 7.23 3.70
N ASN A 93 7.30 6.66 4.13
CA ASN A 93 7.23 5.91 5.38
C ASN A 93 8.22 4.75 5.40
N LEU A 94 8.29 4.02 4.30
CA LEU A 94 9.20 2.89 4.20
C LEU A 94 10.65 3.34 4.30
N ASN A 95 10.99 4.42 3.62
CA ASN A 95 12.33 5.00 3.68
C ASN A 95 12.70 5.44 5.09
N GLU A 96 11.78 6.09 5.79
CA GLU A 96 12.01 6.51 7.16
C GLU A 96 12.29 5.33 8.08
N GLN A 97 11.56 4.24 7.92
CA GLN A 97 11.78 3.03 8.70
C GLN A 97 13.13 2.40 8.41
N LEU A 98 13.51 2.35 7.13
CA LEU A 98 14.81 1.81 6.73
C LEU A 98 15.95 2.64 7.30
N VAL A 99 15.83 3.95 7.28
CA VAL A 99 16.82 4.85 7.85
C VAL A 99 16.96 4.61 9.35
N GLY A 100 15.85 4.45 10.06
CA GLY A 100 15.86 4.17 11.48
C GLY A 100 16.56 2.87 11.84
N LEU A 101 16.44 1.86 10.97
CA LEU A 101 17.07 0.56 11.19
C LEU A 101 18.54 0.55 10.81
N GLN A 102 18.94 1.31 9.79
CA GLN A 102 20.26 1.26 9.20
C GLN A 102 21.19 2.37 9.68
N GLY A 103 20.67 3.27 10.47
CA GLY A 103 21.45 4.38 10.95
C GLY A 103 21.77 5.39 9.87
N ASN A 104 23.05 5.71 9.71
CA ASN A 104 23.48 6.79 8.85
C ASN A 104 23.90 6.37 7.43
N ARG A 105 23.49 5.22 6.99
CA ARG A 105 23.97 4.69 5.72
C ARG A 105 23.57 5.54 4.52
N ARG A 106 22.44 6.23 4.59
CA ARG A 106 21.96 7.04 3.48
C ARG A 106 22.88 8.19 3.13
N GLU A 107 23.79 8.52 4.00
CA GLU A 107 24.74 9.60 3.77
C GLU A 107 25.60 9.37 2.54
N HIS A 108 25.77 8.13 2.18
CA HIS A 108 26.60 7.77 1.04
C HIS A 108 26.01 8.22 -0.30
N TYR A 109 24.72 8.49 -0.32
CA TYR A 109 24.06 8.87 -1.56
C TYR A 109 24.34 10.30 -1.95
N HIS A 110 24.76 11.12 -1.02
CA HIS A 110 25.04 12.53 -1.29
C HIS A 110 26.29 12.73 -2.14
N GLU A 111 27.14 11.75 -2.13
CA GLU A 111 28.41 11.82 -2.84
C GLU A 111 28.26 11.56 -4.31
N GLY A 112 27.19 10.90 -4.68
CA GLY A 112 26.92 10.55 -6.06
C GLY A 112 26.64 11.66 -6.99
#